data_8e2714022e28c423000703f6cf3428d0
#
_entry.id   8e2714022e28c423000703f6cf3428d0
#
_cell.length_a   1.000
_cell.length_b   1.000
_cell.length_c   1.000
_cell.angle_alpha   90.00
_cell.angle_beta   90.00
_cell.angle_gamma   90.00
#
_symmetry.space_group_name_H-M   'P 1'
#
loop_
_entity.id
_entity.type
_entity.pdbx_description
1 polymer ?
#
loop_
_entity_poly.entity_id
_entity_poly.type
_entity_poly.pdbx_seq_one_letter_code
_entity_poly.pdbx_strand_id
1 'polypeptide(L)'
;MVTTCLAITKEVENLGIKPDVAAGLSLGEYAAIVAAHGMTEKEAIVAVRKRGIFMDEAVPTDNPKKAGAMAAVLGMETSKIEELILDI
;
A
#
# COMPACT_ATOMS: atom_id res chain seq x y z
N MET A 1 -4.44 2.59 -9.47
CA MET A 1 -3.99 1.22 -9.13
C MET A 1 -5.00 0.44 -8.30
N VAL A 2 -5.57 1.01 -7.23
CA VAL A 2 -6.57 0.31 -6.41
C VAL A 2 -7.81 -0.08 -7.22
N THR A 3 -8.27 0.79 -8.10
CA THR A 3 -9.43 0.50 -8.97
C THR A 3 -9.16 -0.73 -9.84
N THR A 4 -7.96 -0.84 -10.39
CA THR A 4 -7.56 -2.00 -11.18
C THR A 4 -7.55 -3.28 -10.33
N CYS A 5 -7.00 -3.20 -9.11
CA CYS A 5 -6.99 -4.33 -8.17
C CYS A 5 -8.41 -4.78 -7.82
N LEU A 6 -9.31 -3.83 -7.56
CA LEU A 6 -10.70 -4.14 -7.22
C LEU A 6 -11.44 -4.76 -8.41
N ALA A 7 -11.18 -4.27 -9.62
CA ALA A 7 -11.79 -4.82 -10.84
C ALA A 7 -11.35 -6.26 -11.07
N ILE A 8 -10.07 -6.56 -10.92
CA ILE A 8 -9.52 -7.91 -11.05
C ILE A 8 -10.10 -8.83 -9.98
N THR A 9 -10.17 -8.36 -8.73
CA THR A 9 -10.74 -9.10 -7.61
C THR A 9 -12.18 -9.48 -7.89
N LYS A 10 -12.97 -8.54 -8.39
CA LYS A 10 -14.37 -8.78 -8.74
C LYS A 10 -14.51 -9.85 -9.82
N GLU A 11 -13.67 -9.80 -10.83
CA GLU A 11 -13.66 -10.78 -11.91
C GLU A 11 -13.31 -12.17 -11.40
N VAL A 12 -12.33 -12.28 -10.52
CA VAL A 12 -11.94 -13.55 -9.90
C VAL A 12 -13.09 -14.10 -9.05
N GLU A 13 -13.77 -13.26 -8.28
CA GLU A 13 -14.95 -13.65 -7.49
C GLU A 13 -16.09 -14.13 -8.38
N ASN A 14 -16.31 -13.48 -9.53
CA ASN A 14 -17.34 -13.88 -10.50
C ASN A 14 -17.07 -15.28 -11.09
N LEU A 15 -15.81 -15.70 -11.09
CA LEU A 15 -15.41 -17.05 -11.51
C LEU A 15 -15.63 -18.10 -10.42
N GLY A 16 -16.17 -17.70 -9.27
CA GLY A 16 -16.45 -18.60 -8.15
C GLY A 16 -15.28 -18.86 -7.22
N ILE A 17 -14.17 -18.13 -7.40
CA ILE A 17 -12.97 -18.26 -6.56
C ILE A 17 -13.12 -17.32 -5.38
N LYS A 18 -13.04 -17.87 -4.16
CA LYS A 18 -13.12 -17.09 -2.92
C LYS A 18 -11.82 -17.27 -2.13
N PRO A 19 -11.24 -16.18 -1.59
CA PRO A 19 -10.04 -16.30 -0.77
C PRO A 19 -10.37 -16.85 0.61
N ASP A 20 -9.47 -17.66 1.17
CA ASP A 20 -9.52 -18.05 2.57
C ASP A 20 -8.76 -17.03 3.42
N VAL A 21 -7.72 -16.42 2.84
CA VAL A 21 -6.89 -15.40 3.48
C VAL A 21 -6.58 -14.32 2.43
N ALA A 22 -6.53 -13.08 2.87
CA ALA A 22 -6.15 -11.96 2.01
C ALA A 22 -5.04 -11.15 2.69
N ALA A 23 -4.06 -10.75 1.91
CA ALA A 23 -2.96 -9.93 2.39
C ALA A 23 -2.57 -8.91 1.31
N GLY A 24 -1.99 -7.81 1.73
CA GLY A 24 -1.56 -6.77 0.80
C GLY A 24 -0.43 -5.94 1.37
N LEU A 25 0.44 -5.47 0.49
CA LEU A 25 1.55 -4.59 0.84
C LEU A 25 1.20 -3.17 0.45
N SER A 26 1.36 -2.23 1.40
CA SER A 26 1.12 -0.80 1.17
C SER A 26 -0.28 -0.55 0.59
N LEU A 27 -0.40 -0.09 -0.64
CA LEU A 27 -1.67 0.16 -1.33
C LEU A 27 -2.53 -1.11 -1.44
N GLY A 28 -1.90 -2.27 -1.64
CA GLY A 28 -2.59 -3.55 -1.78
C GLY A 28 -3.36 -3.99 -0.54
N GLU A 29 -3.02 -3.46 0.64
CA GLU A 29 -3.74 -3.75 1.88
C GLU A 29 -5.21 -3.31 1.79
N TYR A 30 -5.50 -2.21 1.12
CA TYR A 30 -6.88 -1.74 0.92
C TYR A 30 -7.69 -2.72 0.08
N ALA A 31 -7.10 -3.23 -0.99
CA ALA A 31 -7.75 -4.25 -1.82
C ALA A 31 -7.95 -5.56 -1.04
N ALA A 32 -6.99 -5.93 -0.20
CA ALA A 32 -7.11 -7.10 0.66
C ALA A 32 -8.25 -6.96 1.67
N ILE A 33 -8.43 -5.78 2.26
CA ILE A 33 -9.53 -5.51 3.19
C ILE A 33 -10.88 -5.61 2.48
N VAL A 34 -10.99 -5.12 1.26
CA VAL A 34 -12.21 -5.26 0.45
C VAL A 34 -12.49 -6.74 0.15
N ALA A 35 -11.46 -7.50 -0.24
CA ALA A 35 -11.60 -8.93 -0.50
C ALA A 35 -12.06 -9.70 0.74
N ALA A 36 -11.65 -9.26 1.93
CA ALA A 36 -12.07 -9.83 3.21
C ALA A 36 -13.41 -9.27 3.72
N HIS A 37 -14.09 -8.45 2.94
CA HIS A 37 -15.36 -7.80 3.29
C HIS A 37 -15.29 -6.86 4.50
N GLY A 38 -14.10 -6.33 4.81
CA GLY A 38 -13.92 -5.35 5.88
C GLY A 38 -14.25 -3.92 5.48
N MET A 39 -14.41 -3.67 4.18
CA MET A 39 -14.61 -2.35 3.61
C MET A 39 -15.30 -2.51 2.26
N THR A 40 -16.13 -1.54 1.87
CA THR A 40 -16.71 -1.53 0.53
C THR A 40 -15.69 -1.01 -0.49
N GLU A 41 -15.92 -1.32 -1.76
CA GLU A 41 -15.08 -0.82 -2.86
C GLU A 41 -15.04 0.72 -2.88
N LYS A 42 -16.18 1.36 -2.67
CA LYS A 42 -16.29 2.82 -2.61
C LYS A 42 -15.49 3.41 -1.45
N GLU A 43 -15.61 2.81 -0.27
CA GLU A 43 -14.85 3.24 0.91
C GLU A 43 -13.34 3.12 0.67
N ALA A 44 -12.89 2.03 0.03
CA ALA A 44 -11.49 1.82 -0.29
C ALA A 44 -10.96 2.89 -1.25
N ILE A 45 -11.72 3.21 -2.30
CA ILE A 45 -11.33 4.23 -3.28
C ILE A 45 -11.21 5.60 -2.61
N VAL A 46 -12.16 5.98 -1.76
CA VAL A 46 -12.12 7.24 -1.03
C VAL A 46 -10.94 7.29 -0.06
N ALA A 47 -10.70 6.21 0.68
CA ALA A 47 -9.61 6.12 1.64
C ALA A 47 -8.24 6.21 0.95
N VAL A 48 -8.07 5.52 -0.17
CA VAL A 48 -6.82 5.53 -0.95
C VAL A 48 -6.54 6.92 -1.52
N ARG A 49 -7.57 7.61 -1.99
CA ARG A 49 -7.41 8.98 -2.47
C ARG A 49 -6.92 9.91 -1.36
N LYS A 50 -7.53 9.83 -0.18
CA LYS A 50 -7.10 10.62 0.98
C LYS A 50 -5.67 10.27 1.39
N ARG A 51 -5.33 8.99 1.40
CA ARG A 51 -3.97 8.52 1.68
C ARG A 51 -2.96 9.14 0.73
N GLY A 52 -3.25 9.13 -0.57
CA GLY A 52 -2.38 9.73 -1.58
C GLY A 52 -2.17 11.23 -1.36
N ILE A 53 -3.23 11.95 -1.05
CA ILE A 53 -3.18 13.39 -0.77
C ILE A 53 -2.32 13.65 0.47
N PHE A 54 -2.53 12.90 1.56
CA PHE A 54 -1.77 13.06 2.80
C PHE A 54 -0.29 12.72 2.62
N MET A 55 0.02 11.70 1.85
CA MET A 55 1.41 11.33 1.54
C MET A 55 2.12 12.42 0.75
N ASP A 56 1.42 13.01 -0.22
CA ASP A 56 1.95 14.10 -1.03
C ASP A 56 2.20 15.36 -0.17
N GLU A 57 1.26 15.70 0.69
CA GLU A 57 1.38 16.85 1.60
C GLU A 57 2.48 16.65 2.65
N ALA A 58 2.72 15.41 3.07
CA ALA A 58 3.73 15.09 4.08
C ALA A 58 5.17 15.25 3.57
N VAL A 59 5.37 15.23 2.25
CA VAL A 59 6.68 15.36 1.63
C VAL A 59 6.86 16.78 1.08
N PRO A 60 7.84 17.55 1.59
CA PRO A 60 8.11 18.89 1.07
C PRO A 60 8.60 18.81 -0.38
N THR A 61 7.87 19.45 -1.30
CA THR A 61 8.20 19.44 -2.73
C THR A 61 8.96 20.67 -3.19
N ASP A 62 8.95 21.74 -2.40
CA ASP A 62 9.55 23.03 -2.69
C ASP A 62 11.06 23.10 -2.38
N ASN A 63 11.60 22.11 -1.69
CA ASN A 63 13.04 22.03 -1.39
C ASN A 63 13.57 20.62 -1.77
N PRO A 64 14.31 20.50 -2.88
CA PRO A 64 14.87 19.21 -3.33
C PRO A 64 15.77 18.52 -2.29
N LYS A 65 16.39 19.30 -1.39
CA LYS A 65 17.24 18.74 -0.32
C LYS A 65 16.45 18.07 0.78
N LYS A 66 15.15 18.34 0.88
CA LYS A 66 14.24 17.77 1.87
C LYS A 66 13.31 16.73 1.25
N ALA A 67 13.44 16.44 -0.04
CA ALA A 67 12.67 15.42 -0.70
C ALA A 67 12.97 14.06 -0.05
N GLY A 68 11.91 13.35 0.33
CA GLY A 68 12.04 12.01 0.90
C GLY A 68 12.29 10.97 -0.18
N ALA A 69 12.81 9.83 0.23
CA ALA A 69 12.97 8.67 -0.63
C ALA A 69 12.58 7.42 0.14
N MET A 70 12.21 6.39 -0.59
CA MET A 70 11.89 5.08 -0.02
C MET A 70 12.68 4.01 -0.75
N ALA A 71 13.16 3.03 -0.01
CA ALA A 71 13.84 1.88 -0.57
C ALA A 71 13.37 0.61 0.11
N ALA A 72 13.21 -0.44 -0.67
CA ALA A 72 12.94 -1.77 -0.12
C ALA A 72 14.27 -2.52 0.00
N VAL A 73 14.57 -2.98 1.20
CA VAL A 73 15.78 -3.76 1.46
C VAL A 73 15.44 -5.24 1.46
N LEU A 74 16.06 -5.99 0.56
CA LEU A 74 15.82 -7.41 0.40
C LEU A 74 17.05 -8.22 0.81
N GLY A 75 16.83 -9.31 1.53
CA GLY A 75 17.88 -10.26 1.86
C GLY A 75 18.89 -9.82 2.91
N MET A 76 18.61 -8.75 3.65
CA MET A 76 19.49 -8.27 4.72
C MET A 76 18.84 -8.48 6.08
N GLU A 77 19.63 -8.88 7.06
CA GLU A 77 19.15 -9.03 8.44
C GLU A 77 18.78 -7.67 9.04
N THR A 78 17.72 -7.66 9.82
CA THR A 78 17.20 -6.43 10.45
C THR A 78 18.25 -5.72 11.30
N SER A 79 19.08 -6.48 12.03
CA SER A 79 20.14 -5.91 12.87
C SER A 79 21.15 -5.09 12.07
N LYS A 80 21.48 -5.53 10.87
CA LYS A 80 22.40 -4.80 9.99
C LYS A 80 21.79 -3.51 9.46
N ILE A 81 20.48 -3.53 9.17
CA ILE A 81 19.74 -2.35 8.74
C ILE A 81 19.71 -1.32 9.87
N GLU A 82 19.46 -1.76 11.09
CA GLU A 82 19.46 -0.90 12.28
C GLU A 82 20.81 -0.22 12.50
N GLU A 83 21.92 -0.96 12.35
CA GLU A 83 23.27 -0.40 12.42
C GLU A 83 23.50 0.69 11.38
N LEU A 84 23.10 0.43 10.15
CA LEU A 84 23.26 1.40 9.05
C LEU A 84 22.44 2.68 9.26
N ILE A 85 21.24 2.56 9.83
CA ILE A 85 20.38 3.70 10.13
C ILE A 85 21.01 4.59 11.20
N LEU A 86 21.71 4.01 12.18
CA LEU A 86 22.37 4.78 13.24
C LEU A 86 23.51 5.64 12.73
N ASP A 87 24.10 5.31 11.58
CA ASP A 87 25.20 6.06 10.97
C ASP A 87 24.71 7.24 10.11
N ILE A 88 23.42 7.38 9.96
CA ILE A 88 22.80 8.48 9.23
C ILE A 88 22.34 9.55 10.22
#